data_84a4f20793ee0e20c7d2e4eccefb9c48
#
_entry.id   84a4f20793ee0e20c7d2e4eccefb9c48
#
_cell.length_a   1.000
_cell.length_b   1.000
_cell.length_c   1.000
_cell.angle_alpha   90.00
_cell.angle_beta   90.00
_cell.angle_gamma   90.00
#
_symmetry.space_group_name_H-M   'P 1'
#
loop_
_entity.id
_entity.type
_entity.pdbx_description
1 polymer ?
#
loop_
_entity_poly.entity_id
_entity_poly.type
_entity_poly.pdbx_seq_one_letter_code
_entity_poly.pdbx_strand_id
1 'polypeptide(L)'
;VVTLGMLNLVNGFTLLLSNARGINPRYHVPPPPIEELEMFRFLGATKFFEMIPIQIVWLSIISIIFWILLHKGIFGFRLLAIGGSPEAAEIAKLPVKKYKFYAFILSGLLAGIAGILDFSYLGATDPSAGLALLFPCFAAVIVGGASLTGGKGTVLGTLIGALLLAILSNGLSVIGVGAFAKLMFVGAAT
;
A
#
# COMPACT_ATOMS: atom_id res chain seq x y z
N VAL A 1 -10.93 14.41 10.81
CA VAL A 1 -12.29 14.52 10.23
C VAL A 1 -12.23 14.63 8.72
N VAL A 2 -11.46 15.57 8.15
CA VAL A 2 -11.34 15.78 6.68
C VAL A 2 -10.85 14.52 5.96
N THR A 3 -9.86 13.83 6.51
CA THR A 3 -9.28 12.60 5.92
C THR A 3 -10.29 11.46 5.85
N LEU A 4 -11.09 11.28 6.90
CA LEU A 4 -12.15 10.26 6.94
C LEU A 4 -13.28 10.61 5.97
N GLY A 5 -13.64 11.90 5.88
CA GLY A 5 -14.62 12.36 4.89
C GLY A 5 -14.15 12.09 3.46
N MET A 6 -12.88 12.38 3.16
CA MET A 6 -12.29 12.12 1.84
C MET A 6 -12.22 10.63 1.50
N LEU A 7 -11.92 9.78 2.49
CA LEU A 7 -11.93 8.32 2.32
C LEU A 7 -13.32 7.83 1.90
N ASN A 8 -14.38 8.29 2.59
CA ASN A 8 -15.75 7.91 2.25
C ASN A 8 -16.20 8.45 0.90
N LEU A 9 -15.78 9.67 0.53
CA LEU A 9 -16.07 10.24 -0.79
C LEU A 9 -15.42 9.43 -1.90
N VAL A 10 -14.13 9.11 -1.78
CA VAL A 10 -13.40 8.31 -2.78
C VAL A 10 -14.01 6.91 -2.89
N ASN A 11 -14.31 6.27 -1.76
CA ASN A 11 -14.95 4.96 -1.74
C ASN A 11 -16.35 4.99 -2.38
N GLY A 12 -17.17 5.97 -2.03
CA GLY A 12 -18.48 6.17 -2.64
C GLY A 12 -18.41 6.39 -4.16
N PHE A 13 -17.43 7.18 -4.62
CA PHE A 13 -17.19 7.40 -6.04
C PHE A 13 -16.74 6.11 -6.76
N THR A 14 -15.88 5.32 -6.14
CA THR A 14 -15.45 4.01 -6.66
C THR A 14 -16.63 3.05 -6.79
N LEU A 15 -17.48 2.96 -5.77
CA LEU A 15 -18.68 2.13 -5.80
C LEU A 15 -19.67 2.59 -6.87
N LEU A 16 -19.81 3.90 -7.07
CA LEU A 16 -20.68 4.47 -8.09
C LEU A 16 -20.18 4.13 -9.49
N LEU A 17 -18.88 4.28 -9.76
CA LEU A 17 -18.28 3.96 -11.06
C LEU A 17 -18.32 2.45 -11.38
N SER A 18 -18.15 1.59 -10.37
CA SER A 18 -18.19 0.14 -10.53
C SER A 18 -19.59 -0.47 -10.45
N ASN A 19 -20.65 0.35 -10.22
CA ASN A 19 -22.00 -0.11 -9.90
C ASN A 19 -21.99 -1.12 -8.74
N ALA A 20 -21.11 -0.94 -7.76
CA ALA A 20 -20.89 -1.83 -6.62
C ALA A 20 -20.62 -3.30 -7.00
N ARG A 21 -20.12 -3.55 -8.21
CA ARG A 21 -19.79 -4.90 -8.70
C ARG A 21 -18.29 -5.07 -8.79
N GLY A 22 -17.83 -6.29 -8.48
CA GLY A 22 -16.46 -6.68 -8.74
C GLY A 22 -16.17 -6.63 -10.25
N ILE A 23 -15.02 -6.08 -10.61
CA ILE A 23 -14.60 -5.96 -12.01
C ILE A 23 -13.75 -7.18 -12.35
N ASN A 24 -14.24 -7.97 -13.32
CA ASN A 24 -13.49 -9.08 -13.88
C ASN A 24 -13.51 -8.98 -15.41
N PRO A 25 -12.38 -8.64 -16.05
CA PRO A 25 -12.32 -8.42 -17.49
C PRO A 25 -12.72 -9.64 -18.31
N ARG A 26 -12.60 -10.87 -17.76
CA ARG A 26 -12.99 -12.11 -18.47
C ARG A 26 -14.49 -12.25 -18.70
N TYR A 27 -15.30 -11.57 -17.90
CA TYR A 27 -16.76 -11.60 -18.00
C TYR A 27 -17.33 -10.32 -18.65
N HIS A 28 -16.46 -9.45 -19.17
CA HIS A 28 -16.91 -8.26 -19.90
C HIS A 28 -17.43 -8.64 -21.29
N VAL A 29 -18.51 -7.99 -21.72
CA VAL A 29 -19.10 -8.23 -23.06
C VAL A 29 -19.08 -6.90 -23.81
N PRO A 30 -18.32 -6.79 -24.93
CA PRO A 30 -17.40 -7.79 -25.49
C PRO A 30 -16.13 -7.99 -24.65
N PRO A 31 -15.55 -9.21 -24.64
CA PRO A 31 -14.30 -9.45 -23.91
C PRO A 31 -13.18 -8.59 -24.52
N PRO A 32 -12.28 -8.04 -23.70
CA PRO A 32 -11.14 -7.28 -24.21
C PRO A 32 -10.24 -8.18 -25.07
N PRO A 33 -9.50 -7.62 -26.05
CA PRO A 33 -8.55 -8.35 -26.86
C PRO A 33 -7.59 -9.14 -25.99
N ILE A 34 -7.35 -10.40 -26.33
CA ILE A 34 -6.51 -11.32 -25.55
C ILE A 34 -5.11 -10.75 -25.38
N GLU A 35 -4.57 -10.10 -26.41
CA GLU A 35 -3.24 -9.47 -26.40
C GLU A 35 -3.11 -8.36 -25.34
N GLU A 36 -4.12 -7.50 -25.21
CA GLU A 36 -4.13 -6.43 -24.18
C GLU A 36 -4.20 -7.02 -22.79
N LEU A 37 -4.98 -8.08 -22.60
CA LEU A 37 -5.10 -8.75 -21.30
C LEU A 37 -3.81 -9.47 -20.92
N GLU A 38 -3.11 -10.07 -21.88
CA GLU A 38 -1.82 -10.72 -21.65
C GLU A 38 -0.73 -9.70 -21.32
N MET A 39 -0.67 -8.59 -22.04
CA MET A 39 0.28 -7.51 -21.76
C MET A 39 0.07 -6.92 -20.37
N PHE A 40 -1.19 -6.75 -19.96
CA PHE A 40 -1.49 -6.27 -18.62
C PHE A 40 -1.11 -7.30 -17.54
N ARG A 41 -1.39 -8.57 -17.76
CA ARG A 41 -0.99 -9.67 -16.86
C ARG A 41 0.52 -9.85 -16.77
N PHE A 42 1.26 -9.44 -17.78
CA PHE A 42 2.72 -9.44 -17.75
C PHE A 42 3.27 -8.60 -16.59
N LEU A 43 2.61 -7.51 -16.21
CA LEU A 43 3.04 -6.63 -15.13
C LEU A 43 2.96 -7.27 -13.74
N GLY A 44 2.00 -8.18 -13.50
CA GLY A 44 1.78 -8.73 -12.16
C GLY A 44 1.74 -10.26 -12.07
N ALA A 45 1.48 -10.98 -13.16
CA ALA A 45 1.26 -12.43 -13.12
C ALA A 45 2.40 -13.26 -13.72
N THR A 46 3.42 -12.62 -14.33
CA THR A 46 4.58 -13.35 -14.87
C THR A 46 5.58 -13.71 -13.78
N LYS A 47 6.33 -14.78 -14.04
CA LYS A 47 7.44 -15.20 -13.21
C LYS A 47 8.76 -14.81 -13.87
N PHE A 48 9.61 -14.12 -13.17
CA PHE A 48 10.96 -13.81 -13.61
C PHE A 48 11.85 -15.02 -13.35
N PHE A 49 12.53 -15.56 -14.38
CA PHE A 49 13.30 -16.81 -14.33
C PHE A 49 12.49 -18.03 -13.82
N GLU A 50 11.18 -18.11 -14.15
CA GLU A 50 10.27 -19.19 -13.76
C GLU A 50 10.11 -19.43 -12.24
N MET A 51 10.94 -18.84 -11.39
CA MET A 51 10.95 -19.03 -9.94
C MET A 51 10.44 -17.83 -9.14
N ILE A 52 10.75 -16.60 -9.59
CA ILE A 52 10.50 -15.39 -8.81
C ILE A 52 9.25 -14.67 -9.34
N PRO A 53 8.19 -14.51 -8.55
CA PRO A 53 7.04 -13.68 -8.93
C PRO A 53 7.51 -12.24 -9.22
N ILE A 54 7.07 -11.65 -10.32
CA ILE A 54 7.48 -10.31 -10.75
C ILE A 54 7.16 -9.23 -9.70
N GLN A 55 6.19 -9.49 -8.83
CA GLN A 55 5.83 -8.62 -7.71
C GLN A 55 6.97 -8.40 -6.72
N ILE A 56 7.82 -9.44 -6.48
CA ILE A 56 9.00 -9.32 -5.61
C ILE A 56 10.03 -8.38 -6.26
N VAL A 57 10.15 -8.40 -7.58
CA VAL A 57 11.03 -7.50 -8.32
C VAL A 57 10.54 -6.05 -8.17
N TRP A 58 9.24 -5.80 -8.36
CA TRP A 58 8.64 -4.49 -8.16
C TRP A 58 8.79 -4.01 -6.72
N LEU A 59 8.53 -4.88 -5.75
CA LEU A 59 8.72 -4.57 -4.32
C LEU A 59 10.17 -4.15 -4.04
N SER A 60 11.13 -4.89 -4.58
CA SER A 60 12.57 -4.60 -4.39
C SER A 60 12.96 -3.26 -5.00
N ILE A 61 12.54 -2.99 -6.23
CA ILE A 61 12.84 -1.73 -6.93
C ILE A 61 12.25 -0.54 -6.16
N ILE A 62 10.96 -0.61 -5.82
CA ILE A 62 10.28 0.47 -5.09
C ILE A 62 10.92 0.68 -3.72
N SER A 63 11.25 -0.40 -3.01
CA SER A 63 11.89 -0.33 -1.70
C SER A 63 13.26 0.32 -1.75
N ILE A 64 14.08 0.01 -2.74
CA ILE A 64 15.40 0.62 -2.94
C ILE A 64 15.26 2.11 -3.24
N ILE A 65 14.34 2.49 -4.13
CA ILE A 65 14.08 3.89 -4.47
C ILE A 65 13.67 4.67 -3.22
N PHE A 66 12.71 4.14 -2.44
CA PHE A 66 12.25 4.81 -1.23
C PHE A 66 13.28 4.78 -0.10
N TRP A 67 14.10 3.75 -0.02
CA TRP A 67 15.21 3.72 0.92
C TRP A 67 16.22 4.83 0.64
N ILE A 68 16.60 5.02 -0.62
CA ILE A 68 17.49 6.11 -1.03
C ILE A 68 16.83 7.47 -0.76
N LEU A 69 15.57 7.63 -1.14
CA LEU A 69 14.81 8.87 -0.99
C LEU A 69 14.70 9.30 0.49
N LEU A 70 14.40 8.35 1.38
CA LEU A 70 14.19 8.63 2.80
C LEU A 70 15.48 8.72 3.61
N HIS A 71 16.49 7.88 3.30
CA HIS A 71 17.70 7.81 4.14
C HIS A 71 18.89 8.60 3.59
N LYS A 72 18.99 8.79 2.28
CA LYS A 72 20.08 9.54 1.66
C LYS A 72 19.64 10.89 1.08
N GLY A 73 18.34 11.08 0.88
CA GLY A 73 17.80 12.30 0.29
C GLY A 73 17.55 13.39 1.33
N ILE A 74 17.82 14.65 0.97
CA ILE A 74 17.44 15.83 1.77
C ILE A 74 15.92 15.85 2.02
N PHE A 75 15.14 15.31 1.09
CA PHE A 75 13.70 15.21 1.20
C PHE A 75 13.28 14.36 2.40
N GLY A 76 13.84 13.15 2.55
CA GLY A 76 13.53 12.24 3.65
C GLY A 76 13.94 12.82 5.00
N PHE A 77 15.14 13.39 5.10
CA PHE A 77 15.60 14.04 6.33
C PHE A 77 14.64 15.14 6.79
N ARG A 78 14.25 16.04 5.87
CA ARG A 78 13.30 17.11 6.20
C ARG A 78 11.90 16.57 6.53
N LEU A 79 11.44 15.52 5.83
CA LEU A 79 10.16 14.90 6.10
C LEU A 79 10.09 14.28 7.49
N LEU A 80 11.15 13.57 7.91
CA LEU A 80 11.27 13.01 9.26
C LEU A 80 11.38 14.09 10.33
N ALA A 81 12.13 15.16 10.06
CA ALA A 81 12.24 16.31 10.98
C ALA A 81 10.88 16.99 11.19
N ILE A 82 10.12 17.23 10.11
CA ILE A 82 8.76 17.78 10.17
C ILE A 82 7.80 16.84 10.90
N GLY A 83 7.95 15.52 10.70
CA GLY A 83 7.15 14.52 11.39
C GLY A 83 7.41 14.49 12.90
N GLY A 84 8.66 14.75 13.34
CA GLY A 84 9.05 14.74 14.74
C GLY A 84 8.54 15.95 15.52
N SER A 85 8.62 17.14 14.95
CA SER A 85 8.08 18.37 15.53
C SER A 85 7.76 19.37 14.41
N PRO A 86 6.50 19.46 14.00
CA PRO A 86 6.07 20.44 12.99
C PRO A 86 6.33 21.87 13.42
N GLU A 87 6.18 22.18 14.71
CA GLU A 87 6.41 23.53 15.27
C GLU A 87 7.89 23.94 15.18
N ALA A 88 8.80 23.05 15.59
CA ALA A 88 10.23 23.29 15.47
C ALA A 88 10.67 23.45 14.00
N ALA A 89 10.06 22.66 13.11
CA ALA A 89 10.32 22.75 11.67
C ALA A 89 9.86 24.10 11.08
N GLU A 90 8.73 24.65 11.54
CA GLU A 90 8.25 25.99 11.12
C GLU A 90 9.18 27.09 11.62
N ILE A 91 9.65 27.02 12.87
CA ILE A 91 10.65 27.95 13.42
C ILE A 91 11.95 27.89 12.59
N ALA A 92 12.35 26.70 12.14
CA ALA A 92 13.49 26.51 11.25
C ALA A 92 13.20 26.93 9.78
N LYS A 93 12.08 27.58 9.50
CA LYS A 93 11.64 28.05 8.17
C LYS A 93 11.51 26.92 7.13
N LEU A 94 11.28 25.68 7.56
CA LEU A 94 10.98 24.60 6.63
C LEU A 94 9.53 24.74 6.11
N PRO A 95 9.29 24.55 4.81
CA PRO A 95 7.95 24.69 4.24
C PRO A 95 7.10 23.43 4.53
N VAL A 96 6.63 23.28 5.76
CA VAL A 96 5.89 22.11 6.29
C VAL A 96 4.73 21.70 5.38
N LYS A 97 3.92 22.67 4.92
CA LYS A 97 2.76 22.41 4.05
C LYS A 97 3.16 21.75 2.73
N LYS A 98 4.27 22.18 2.11
CA LYS A 98 4.76 21.60 0.84
C LYS A 98 5.23 20.14 1.04
N TYR A 99 5.97 19.86 2.10
CA TYR A 99 6.43 18.50 2.38
C TYR A 99 5.28 17.54 2.71
N LYS A 100 4.28 17.98 3.47
CA LYS A 100 3.06 17.21 3.69
C LYS A 100 2.34 16.92 2.36
N PHE A 101 2.20 17.91 1.50
CA PHE A 101 1.56 17.73 0.19
C PHE A 101 2.30 16.72 -0.68
N TYR A 102 3.64 16.81 -0.77
CA TYR A 102 4.44 15.82 -1.50
C TYR A 102 4.35 14.42 -0.91
N ALA A 103 4.32 14.28 0.41
CA ALA A 103 4.13 12.99 1.07
C ALA A 103 2.78 12.34 0.69
N PHE A 104 1.70 13.12 0.66
CA PHE A 104 0.39 12.62 0.23
C PHE A 104 0.37 12.23 -1.25
N ILE A 105 1.00 13.00 -2.13
CA ILE A 105 1.12 12.66 -3.56
C ILE A 105 1.87 11.33 -3.72
N LEU A 106 3.02 11.18 -3.06
CA LEU A 106 3.81 9.94 -3.12
C LEU A 106 3.05 8.74 -2.58
N SER A 107 2.33 8.91 -1.47
CA SER A 107 1.47 7.85 -0.91
C SER A 107 0.35 7.45 -1.89
N GLY A 108 -0.33 8.41 -2.49
CA GLY A 108 -1.39 8.15 -3.48
C GLY A 108 -0.86 7.46 -4.73
N LEU A 109 0.32 7.88 -5.22
CA LEU A 109 0.97 7.27 -6.38
C LEU A 109 1.34 5.80 -6.09
N LEU A 110 1.93 5.53 -4.92
CA LEU A 110 2.25 4.15 -4.50
C LEU A 110 1.02 3.28 -4.35
N ALA A 111 -0.05 3.83 -3.77
CA ALA A 111 -1.32 3.11 -3.64
C ALA A 111 -1.91 2.77 -5.02
N GLY A 112 -1.83 3.70 -5.99
CA GLY A 112 -2.24 3.45 -7.36
C GLY A 112 -1.43 2.35 -8.04
N ILE A 113 -0.10 2.38 -7.91
CA ILE A 113 0.78 1.33 -8.44
C ILE A 113 0.46 -0.03 -7.79
N ALA A 114 0.28 -0.06 -6.47
CA ALA A 114 -0.07 -1.28 -5.75
C ALA A 114 -1.40 -1.86 -6.24
N GLY A 115 -2.42 -1.02 -6.45
CA GLY A 115 -3.71 -1.45 -6.98
C GLY A 115 -3.63 -2.02 -8.39
N ILE A 116 -2.81 -1.43 -9.27
CA ILE A 116 -2.57 -1.93 -10.63
C ILE A 116 -1.88 -3.30 -10.58
N LEU A 117 -0.86 -3.46 -9.74
CA LEU A 117 -0.14 -4.73 -9.60
C LEU A 117 -1.03 -5.83 -9.01
N ASP A 118 -1.86 -5.49 -8.02
CA ASP A 118 -2.81 -6.42 -7.40
C ASP A 118 -3.87 -6.87 -8.40
N PHE A 119 -4.48 -5.94 -9.13
CA PHE A 119 -5.42 -6.26 -10.20
C PHE A 119 -4.79 -7.10 -11.32
N SER A 120 -3.56 -6.79 -11.73
CA SER A 120 -2.81 -7.54 -12.73
C SER A 120 -2.55 -8.99 -12.28
N TYR A 121 -2.32 -9.21 -11.00
CA TYR A 121 -2.08 -10.53 -10.42
C TYR A 121 -3.36 -11.35 -10.25
N LEU A 122 -4.37 -10.77 -9.63
CA LEU A 122 -5.64 -11.47 -9.34
C LEU A 122 -6.51 -11.62 -10.60
N GLY A 123 -6.37 -10.73 -11.56
CA GLY A 123 -7.23 -10.69 -12.76
C GLY A 123 -8.67 -10.26 -12.47
N ALA A 124 -8.96 -9.86 -11.24
CA ALA A 124 -10.25 -9.33 -10.80
C ALA A 124 -10.04 -8.44 -9.58
N THR A 125 -10.91 -7.47 -9.36
CA THR A 125 -10.86 -6.63 -8.17
C THR A 125 -12.25 -6.37 -7.61
N ASP A 126 -12.30 -6.16 -6.30
CA ASP A 126 -13.49 -5.70 -5.59
C ASP A 126 -13.34 -4.20 -5.30
N PRO A 127 -14.38 -3.38 -5.48
CA PRO A 127 -14.32 -1.95 -5.18
C PRO A 127 -13.95 -1.61 -3.74
N SER A 128 -14.17 -2.53 -2.80
CA SER A 128 -13.84 -2.38 -1.38
C SER A 128 -12.50 -2.98 -0.97
N ALA A 129 -11.74 -3.58 -1.89
CA ALA A 129 -10.46 -4.25 -1.60
C ALA A 129 -9.46 -3.32 -0.89
N GLY A 130 -9.39 -2.04 -1.28
CA GLY A 130 -8.53 -1.04 -0.65
C GLY A 130 -8.84 -0.79 0.82
N LEU A 131 -10.12 -0.85 1.22
CA LEU A 131 -10.51 -0.69 2.63
C LEU A 131 -10.06 -1.86 3.48
N ALA A 132 -10.11 -3.08 2.94
CA ALA A 132 -9.67 -4.28 3.65
C ALA A 132 -8.15 -4.26 3.94
N LEU A 133 -7.37 -3.58 3.11
CA LEU A 133 -5.92 -3.46 3.26
C LEU A 133 -5.50 -2.32 4.21
N LEU A 134 -6.39 -1.41 4.58
CA LEU A 134 -6.06 -0.23 5.38
C LEU A 134 -5.42 -0.63 6.73
N PHE A 135 -6.12 -1.43 7.52
CA PHE A 135 -5.65 -1.84 8.85
C PHE A 135 -4.39 -2.72 8.79
N PRO A 136 -4.29 -3.75 7.92
CA PRO A 136 -3.06 -4.50 7.74
C PRO A 136 -1.85 -3.64 7.37
N CYS A 137 -2.02 -2.61 6.52
CA CYS A 137 -0.95 -1.70 6.18
C CYS A 137 -0.50 -0.86 7.38
N PHE A 138 -1.42 -0.30 8.17
CA PHE A 138 -1.08 0.40 9.40
C PHE A 138 -0.35 -0.51 10.39
N ALA A 139 -0.86 -1.73 10.60
CA ALA A 139 -0.24 -2.72 11.46
C ALA A 139 1.20 -3.02 11.01
N ALA A 140 1.43 -3.22 9.70
CA ALA A 140 2.76 -3.48 9.16
C ALA A 140 3.76 -2.35 9.45
N VAL A 141 3.32 -1.11 9.33
CA VAL A 141 4.15 0.07 9.57
C VAL A 141 4.50 0.21 11.06
N ILE A 142 3.53 -0.02 11.96
CA ILE A 142 3.72 0.07 13.42
C ILE A 142 4.63 -1.06 13.90
N VAL A 143 4.36 -2.31 13.52
CA VAL A 143 5.18 -3.48 13.86
C VAL A 143 6.60 -3.33 13.29
N GLY A 144 6.72 -2.65 12.13
CA GLY A 144 7.99 -2.27 11.53
C GLY A 144 8.76 -1.16 12.25
N GLY A 145 8.24 -0.66 13.40
CA GLY A 145 8.90 0.32 14.25
C GLY A 145 8.74 1.77 13.83
N ALA A 146 7.79 2.08 12.95
CA ALA A 146 7.47 3.47 12.64
C ALA A 146 6.59 4.09 13.73
N SER A 147 6.90 5.34 14.11
CA SER A 147 6.14 6.07 15.12
C SER A 147 4.85 6.63 14.56
N LEU A 148 3.73 6.37 15.23
CA LEU A 148 2.43 6.99 14.92
C LEU A 148 2.43 8.51 15.14
N THR A 149 3.24 8.99 16.06
CA THR A 149 3.39 10.43 16.33
C THR A 149 4.29 11.13 15.32
N GLY A 150 4.93 10.37 14.42
CA GLY A 150 5.82 10.88 13.37
C GLY A 150 7.30 10.91 13.77
N GLY A 151 8.13 11.39 12.87
CA GLY A 151 9.56 11.62 13.07
C GLY A 151 10.46 10.40 13.03
N LYS A 152 9.92 9.18 13.14
CA LYS A 152 10.69 7.93 13.12
C LYS A 152 10.02 6.91 12.21
N GLY A 153 10.81 6.28 11.35
CA GLY A 153 10.37 5.21 10.48
C GLY A 153 11.46 4.85 9.48
N THR A 154 11.52 3.58 9.12
CA THR A 154 12.48 3.06 8.15
C THR A 154 11.79 2.17 7.13
N VAL A 155 12.24 2.22 5.88
CA VAL A 155 11.69 1.36 4.80
C VAL A 155 11.92 -0.11 5.14
N LEU A 156 13.11 -0.45 5.62
CA LEU A 156 13.44 -1.83 6.01
C LEU A 156 12.56 -2.33 7.16
N GLY A 157 12.31 -1.49 8.17
CA GLY A 157 11.39 -1.81 9.25
C GLY A 157 10.00 -2.12 8.74
N THR A 158 9.45 -1.27 7.88
CA THR A 158 8.12 -1.48 7.27
C THR A 158 8.06 -2.77 6.44
N LEU A 159 9.11 -3.10 5.68
CA LEU A 159 9.19 -4.36 4.93
C LEU A 159 9.18 -5.59 5.85
N ILE A 160 9.97 -5.55 6.92
CA ILE A 160 10.02 -6.63 7.91
C ILE A 160 8.64 -6.78 8.60
N GLY A 161 8.01 -5.67 9.00
CA GLY A 161 6.68 -5.66 9.58
C GLY A 161 5.62 -6.25 8.64
N ALA A 162 5.64 -5.87 7.38
CA ALA A 162 4.73 -6.40 6.36
C ALA A 162 4.95 -7.90 6.13
N LEU A 163 6.20 -8.36 6.07
CA LEU A 163 6.55 -9.77 5.90
C LEU A 163 6.11 -10.59 7.13
N LEU A 164 6.32 -10.07 8.32
CA LEU A 164 5.90 -10.73 9.56
C LEU A 164 4.38 -10.91 9.61
N LEU A 165 3.62 -9.86 9.27
CA LEU A 165 2.15 -9.95 9.23
C LEU A 165 1.67 -10.87 8.11
N ALA A 166 2.34 -10.90 6.96
CA ALA A 166 2.01 -11.83 5.88
C ALA A 166 2.21 -13.29 6.30
N ILE A 167 3.33 -13.60 6.98
CA ILE A 167 3.61 -14.94 7.51
C ILE A 167 2.57 -15.33 8.56
N LEU A 168 2.25 -14.42 9.49
CA LEU A 168 1.21 -14.64 10.50
C LEU A 168 -0.15 -14.91 9.86
N SER A 169 -0.57 -14.07 8.92
CA SER A 169 -1.86 -14.21 8.23
C SER A 169 -1.95 -15.52 7.44
N ASN A 170 -0.87 -15.92 6.75
CA ASN A 170 -0.80 -17.19 6.04
C ASN A 170 -0.78 -18.39 7.02
N GLY A 171 0.01 -18.33 8.09
CA GLY A 171 0.05 -19.35 9.12
C GLY A 171 -1.32 -19.61 9.73
N LEU A 172 -2.03 -18.55 10.11
CA LEU A 172 -3.41 -18.66 10.61
C LEU A 172 -4.39 -19.25 9.57
N SER A 173 -4.15 -18.99 8.27
CA SER A 173 -4.95 -19.60 7.20
C SER A 173 -4.75 -21.10 7.13
N VAL A 174 -3.52 -21.57 7.23
CA VAL A 174 -3.16 -22.99 7.17
C VAL A 174 -3.76 -23.78 8.34
N ILE A 175 -3.80 -23.16 9.53
CA ILE A 175 -4.42 -23.75 10.74
C ILE A 175 -5.96 -23.75 10.66
N GLY A 176 -6.55 -23.16 9.61
CA GLY A 176 -8.00 -23.10 9.43
C GLY A 176 -8.69 -22.01 10.25
N VAL A 177 -7.95 -21.04 10.77
CA VAL A 177 -8.51 -19.91 11.50
C VAL A 177 -9.31 -19.02 10.55
N GLY A 178 -10.57 -18.78 10.84
CA GLY A 178 -11.47 -17.98 10.02
C GLY A 178 -11.03 -16.54 9.85
N ALA A 179 -11.50 -15.89 8.79
CA ALA A 179 -11.12 -14.50 8.44
C ALA A 179 -11.35 -13.50 9.59
N PHE A 180 -12.40 -13.68 10.37
CA PHE A 180 -12.71 -12.78 11.50
C PHE A 180 -11.67 -12.88 12.63
N ALA A 181 -11.21 -14.10 12.94
CA ALA A 181 -10.18 -14.28 13.94
C ALA A 181 -8.83 -13.70 13.49
N LYS A 182 -8.51 -13.73 12.19
CA LYS A 182 -7.31 -13.04 11.66
C LYS A 182 -7.35 -11.53 11.90
N LEU A 183 -8.50 -10.90 11.69
CA LEU A 183 -8.68 -9.47 11.96
C LEU A 183 -8.47 -9.16 13.45
N MET A 184 -8.95 -10.03 14.35
CA MET A 184 -8.71 -9.89 15.80
C MET A 184 -7.22 -10.01 16.14
N PHE A 185 -6.50 -10.97 15.56
CA PHE A 185 -5.06 -11.12 15.79
C PHE A 185 -4.25 -9.94 15.25
N VAL A 186 -4.58 -9.43 14.07
CA VAL A 186 -3.93 -8.23 13.50
C VAL A 186 -4.20 -7.02 14.40
N GLY A 187 -5.44 -6.85 14.89
CA GLY A 187 -5.79 -5.79 15.82
C GLY A 187 -5.11 -5.89 17.17
N ALA A 188 -4.89 -7.10 17.69
CA ALA A 188 -4.18 -7.31 18.95
C ALA A 188 -2.65 -7.12 18.84
N ALA A 189 -2.09 -7.25 17.64
CA ALA A 189 -0.66 -7.06 17.36
C ALA A 189 -0.26 -5.59 17.17
N THR A 190 -1.26 -4.68 17.06
CA THR A 190 -1.08 -3.23 16.90
C THR A 190 -1.36 -2.47 18.19
#